data_564cf570d88560ca64a7f917649c2b91
#
_entry.id   564cf570d88560ca64a7f917649c2b91
#
_cell.length_a   1.000
_cell.length_b   1.000
_cell.length_c   1.000
_cell.angle_alpha   90.00
_cell.angle_beta   90.00
_cell.angle_gamma   90.00
#
_symmetry.space_group_name_H-M   'P 1'
#
loop_
_entity.id
_entity.type
_entity.pdbx_description
1 polymer ?
#
loop_
_entity_poly.entity_id
_entity_poly.type
_entity_poly.pdbx_seq_one_letter_code
_entity_poly.pdbx_strand_id
1 'polypeptide(L)'
;MRNGDVSMNKFEKIAHRRAGKTLRVTDLFGNPLKNTKLQLKQVKHAFLFGCGAFDINSYFETEDADKKAMYKERMDLWFDLFNYGTLPFYWGGYEPVEGEPHWQSRMAAAKLMK
;
A
#
# COMPACT_ATOMS: atom_id res chain seq x y z
N MET A 1 -11.54 29.53 -38.53
CA MET A 1 -10.24 29.50 -37.86
C MET A 1 -10.34 28.43 -36.76
N ARG A 2 -9.68 27.28 -36.93
CA ARG A 2 -9.64 26.22 -35.92
C ARG A 2 -8.55 26.59 -34.92
N ASN A 3 -8.91 26.81 -33.66
CA ASN A 3 -7.94 26.99 -32.58
C ASN A 3 -7.09 25.74 -32.51
N GLY A 4 -5.80 25.88 -32.74
CA GLY A 4 -4.83 24.81 -32.58
C GLY A 4 -4.82 24.37 -31.12
N ASP A 5 -5.21 23.13 -30.92
CA ASP A 5 -5.08 22.44 -29.65
C ASP A 5 -3.56 22.29 -29.35
N VAL A 6 -3.04 23.17 -28.52
CA VAL A 6 -1.64 23.08 -28.07
C VAL A 6 -1.57 21.86 -27.19
N SER A 7 -1.17 20.72 -27.76
CA SER A 7 -0.89 19.50 -27.01
C SER A 7 0.17 19.80 -25.95
N MET A 8 -0.26 20.05 -24.71
CA MET A 8 0.63 20.19 -23.57
C MET A 8 1.49 18.93 -23.46
N ASN A 9 2.79 19.10 -23.35
CA ASN A 9 3.73 18.01 -23.13
C ASN A 9 3.23 17.17 -21.93
N LYS A 10 3.29 15.84 -22.06
CA LYS A 10 2.91 14.89 -20.98
C LYS A 10 3.50 15.26 -19.62
N PHE A 11 4.68 15.84 -19.60
CA PHE A 11 5.38 16.25 -18.38
C PHE A 11 4.84 17.55 -17.78
N GLU A 12 4.31 18.47 -18.58
CA GLU A 12 3.69 19.70 -18.09
C GLU A 12 2.38 19.44 -17.37
N LYS A 13 1.61 18.44 -17.83
CA LYS A 13 0.34 18.03 -17.21
C LYS A 13 0.52 17.50 -15.76
N ILE A 14 1.70 17.01 -15.43
CA ILE A 14 2.01 16.46 -14.10
C ILE A 14 3.03 17.30 -13.31
N ALA A 15 3.31 18.54 -13.74
CA ALA A 15 4.29 19.42 -13.09
C ALA A 15 3.96 19.64 -11.60
N HIS A 16 2.67 19.74 -11.25
CA HIS A 16 2.20 19.87 -9.86
C HIS A 16 2.52 18.65 -8.97
N ARG A 17 2.88 17.51 -9.58
CA ARG A 17 3.27 16.26 -8.87
C ARG A 17 4.78 16.09 -8.76
N ARG A 18 5.56 17.09 -9.15
CA ARG A 18 7.02 17.06 -9.13
C ARG A 18 7.54 18.01 -8.06
N ALA A 19 8.58 17.60 -7.39
CA ALA A 19 9.32 18.43 -6.45
C ALA A 19 10.81 18.15 -6.58
N GLY A 20 11.63 19.18 -6.48
CA GLY A 20 13.07 19.06 -6.34
C GLY A 20 13.43 18.72 -4.89
N LYS A 21 14.36 17.81 -4.68
CA LYS A 21 14.93 17.50 -3.38
C LYS A 21 16.43 17.42 -3.47
N THR A 22 17.12 18.13 -2.60
CA THR A 22 18.58 18.03 -2.48
C THR A 22 18.93 16.98 -1.43
N LEU A 23 19.75 16.01 -1.83
CA LEU A 23 20.28 15.00 -0.92
C LEU A 23 21.76 15.29 -0.67
N ARG A 24 22.15 15.37 0.60
CA ARG A 24 23.54 15.41 1.02
C ARG A 24 23.93 14.01 1.48
N VAL A 25 24.88 13.40 0.77
CA VAL A 25 25.37 12.06 1.09
C VAL A 25 26.75 12.17 1.72
N THR A 26 26.91 11.55 2.88
CA THR A 26 28.16 11.58 3.66
C THR A 26 28.60 10.18 4.01
N ASP A 27 29.89 10.02 4.33
CA ASP A 27 30.40 8.84 5.00
C ASP A 27 29.95 8.78 6.48
N LEU A 28 30.37 7.74 7.20
CA LEU A 28 30.06 7.55 8.62
C LEU A 28 30.65 8.64 9.53
N PHE A 29 31.61 9.40 9.05
CA PHE A 29 32.26 10.51 9.78
C PHE A 29 31.69 11.88 9.40
N GLY A 30 30.67 11.92 8.52
CA GLY A 30 30.01 13.14 8.07
C GLY A 30 30.69 13.87 6.90
N ASN A 31 31.73 13.31 6.30
CA ASN A 31 32.39 13.89 5.13
C ASN A 31 31.57 13.69 3.87
N PRO A 32 31.43 14.70 2.99
CA PRO A 32 30.68 14.56 1.75
C PRO A 32 31.32 13.54 0.82
N LEU A 33 30.52 12.59 0.34
CA LEU A 33 30.93 11.65 -0.69
C LEU A 33 30.88 12.34 -2.05
N LYS A 34 31.98 12.28 -2.79
CA LYS A 34 32.11 12.83 -4.15
C LYS A 34 32.15 11.70 -5.17
N ASN A 35 31.61 11.95 -6.37
CA ASN A 35 31.63 11.01 -7.49
C ASN A 35 31.12 9.59 -7.15
N THR A 36 30.13 9.49 -6.26
CA THR A 36 29.57 8.22 -5.80
C THR A 36 28.28 7.91 -6.55
N LYS A 37 28.16 6.67 -7.07
CA LYS A 37 26.93 6.18 -7.69
C LYS A 37 25.93 5.85 -6.58
N LEU A 38 24.76 6.45 -6.65
CA LEU A 38 23.67 6.20 -5.72
C LEU A 38 22.56 5.39 -6.40
N GLN A 39 22.01 4.43 -5.70
CA GLN A 39 20.78 3.74 -6.09
C GLN A 39 19.64 4.23 -5.18
N LEU A 40 18.66 4.87 -5.77
CA LEU A 40 17.48 5.34 -5.05
C LEU A 40 16.33 4.36 -5.29
N LYS A 41 15.71 3.89 -4.20
CA LYS A 41 14.50 3.07 -4.24
C LYS A 41 13.42 3.75 -3.39
N GLN A 42 12.29 4.05 -4.00
CA GLN A 42 11.13 4.50 -3.23
C GLN A 42 10.55 3.30 -2.48
N VAL A 43 10.46 3.40 -1.17
CA VAL A 43 9.93 2.34 -0.28
C VAL A 43 8.55 2.68 0.28
N LYS A 44 8.16 3.96 0.25
CA LYS A 44 6.86 4.43 0.74
C LYS A 44 6.49 5.74 0.04
N HIS A 45 5.20 5.96 -0.16
CA HIS A 45 4.65 7.25 -0.60
C HIS A 45 3.55 7.71 0.36
N ALA A 46 3.31 9.02 0.44
CA ALA A 46 2.32 9.60 1.34
C ALA A 46 0.88 9.46 0.83
N PHE A 47 0.70 9.28 -0.48
CA PHE A 47 -0.61 9.05 -1.08
C PHE A 47 -1.16 7.70 -0.64
N LEU A 48 -2.38 7.68 -0.10
CA LEU A 48 -3.06 6.45 0.30
C LEU A 48 -3.64 5.78 -0.95
N PHE A 49 -3.06 4.66 -1.32
CA PHE A 49 -3.48 3.82 -2.44
C PHE A 49 -3.87 2.45 -1.91
N GLY A 50 -5.15 2.10 -2.05
CA GLY A 50 -5.64 0.88 -1.45
C GLY A 50 -7.05 0.49 -1.86
N CYS A 51 -7.49 -0.63 -1.33
CA CYS A 51 -8.83 -1.18 -1.54
C CYS A 51 -9.30 -1.98 -0.32
N GLY A 52 -10.42 -2.71 -0.45
CA GLY A 52 -10.91 -3.63 0.57
C GLY A 52 -9.92 -4.77 0.84
N ALA A 53 -9.64 -5.02 2.10
CA ALA A 53 -8.69 -6.04 2.56
C ALA A 53 -9.43 -7.34 2.99
N PHE A 54 -10.32 -7.85 2.13
CA PHE A 54 -11.17 -9.02 2.43
C PHE A 54 -10.36 -10.30 2.64
N ASP A 55 -9.37 -10.55 1.78
CA ASP A 55 -8.56 -11.76 1.83
C ASP A 55 -7.69 -11.83 3.10
N ILE A 56 -7.27 -10.68 3.62
CA ILE A 56 -6.55 -10.61 4.91
C ILE A 56 -7.43 -11.12 6.05
N ASN A 57 -8.70 -10.74 6.05
CA ASN A 57 -9.65 -11.22 7.04
C ASN A 57 -9.91 -12.73 6.89
N SER A 58 -10.17 -13.18 5.66
CA SER A 58 -10.42 -14.58 5.33
C SER A 58 -9.25 -15.48 5.68
N TYR A 59 -8.01 -14.98 5.57
CA TYR A 59 -6.81 -15.69 6.01
C TYR A 59 -6.85 -16.04 7.51
N PHE A 60 -7.35 -15.14 8.36
CA PHE A 60 -7.45 -15.37 9.80
C PHE A 60 -8.71 -16.16 10.21
N GLU A 61 -9.68 -16.29 9.33
CA GLU A 61 -10.95 -16.98 9.62
C GLU A 61 -10.99 -18.42 9.11
N THR A 62 -10.13 -18.78 8.13
CA THR A 62 -10.14 -20.13 7.57
C THR A 62 -9.24 -21.09 8.32
N GLU A 63 -9.73 -22.30 8.61
CA GLU A 63 -8.95 -23.42 9.11
C GLU A 63 -8.49 -24.37 7.98
N ASP A 64 -8.98 -24.17 6.76
CA ASP A 64 -8.60 -24.93 5.57
C ASP A 64 -7.19 -24.52 5.12
N ALA A 65 -6.26 -25.46 5.08
CA ALA A 65 -4.85 -25.22 4.77
C ALA A 65 -4.63 -24.70 3.33
N ASP A 66 -5.39 -25.22 2.36
CA ASP A 66 -5.26 -24.84 0.95
C ASP A 66 -5.80 -23.43 0.73
N LYS A 67 -6.93 -23.11 1.34
CA LYS A 67 -7.48 -21.74 1.33
C LYS A 67 -6.56 -20.77 2.03
N LYS A 68 -5.97 -21.17 3.14
CA LYS A 68 -5.02 -20.34 3.89
C LYS A 68 -3.79 -19.99 3.07
N ALA A 69 -3.23 -20.97 2.35
CA ALA A 69 -2.11 -20.76 1.43
C ALA A 69 -2.49 -19.80 0.29
N MET A 70 -3.66 -19.99 -0.33
CA MET A 70 -4.18 -19.11 -1.37
C MET A 70 -4.38 -17.67 -0.87
N TYR A 71 -5.00 -17.50 0.30
CA TYR A 71 -5.18 -16.15 0.88
C TYR A 71 -3.85 -15.50 1.25
N LYS A 72 -2.87 -16.29 1.69
CA LYS A 72 -1.52 -15.77 1.99
C LYS A 72 -0.85 -15.20 0.75
N GLU A 73 -0.87 -15.92 -0.37
CA GLU A 73 -0.31 -15.46 -1.64
C GLU A 73 -1.00 -14.16 -2.12
N ARG A 74 -2.33 -14.13 -2.10
CA ARG A 74 -3.09 -12.93 -2.48
C ARG A 74 -2.84 -11.75 -1.56
N MET A 75 -2.66 -12.00 -0.28
CA MET A 75 -2.31 -10.99 0.73
C MET A 75 -0.91 -10.42 0.48
N ASP A 76 0.07 -11.24 0.11
CA ASP A 76 1.42 -10.78 -0.20
C ASP A 76 1.41 -9.87 -1.44
N LEU A 77 0.69 -10.25 -2.50
CA LEU A 77 0.48 -9.38 -3.67
C LEU A 77 -0.25 -8.08 -3.32
N TRP A 78 -1.20 -8.14 -2.40
CA TRP A 78 -1.91 -6.97 -1.92
C TRP A 78 -0.98 -5.98 -1.22
N PHE A 79 -0.09 -6.45 -0.33
CA PHE A 79 0.89 -5.62 0.37
C PHE A 79 1.98 -5.05 -0.55
N ASP A 80 2.32 -5.74 -1.63
CA ASP A 80 3.25 -5.23 -2.64
C ASP A 80 2.67 -4.03 -3.41
N LEU A 81 1.35 -3.98 -3.57
CA LEU A 81 0.69 -2.96 -4.37
C LEU A 81 0.11 -1.81 -3.52
N PHE A 82 -0.48 -2.12 -2.37
CA PHE A 82 -1.27 -1.17 -1.58
C PHE A 82 -0.58 -0.79 -0.27
N ASN A 83 -0.79 0.46 0.14
CA ASN A 83 -0.33 1.00 1.43
C ASN A 83 -1.49 1.46 2.32
N TYR A 84 -2.71 1.17 1.92
CA TYR A 84 -3.94 1.48 2.64
C TYR A 84 -4.99 0.40 2.39
N GLY A 85 -5.77 0.05 3.40
CA GLY A 85 -6.85 -0.91 3.25
C GLY A 85 -8.03 -0.63 4.17
N THR A 86 -9.20 -1.09 3.74
CA THR A 86 -10.44 -1.07 4.52
C THR A 86 -10.81 -2.49 4.92
N LEU A 87 -10.94 -2.74 6.22
CA LEU A 87 -11.41 -4.02 6.73
C LEU A 87 -12.93 -4.13 6.59
N PRO A 88 -13.45 -5.31 6.24
CA PRO A 88 -14.88 -5.53 6.15
C PRO A 88 -15.51 -5.74 7.54
N PHE A 89 -16.53 -4.92 7.85
CA PHE A 89 -17.36 -5.03 9.04
C PHE A 89 -18.83 -5.20 8.64
N TYR A 90 -19.11 -5.97 7.57
CA TYR A 90 -20.47 -6.31 7.18
C TYR A 90 -21.09 -7.18 8.27
N TRP A 91 -22.25 -6.78 8.78
CA TRP A 91 -22.90 -7.38 9.95
C TRP A 91 -22.98 -8.90 9.87
N GLY A 92 -23.54 -9.44 8.79
CA GLY A 92 -23.71 -10.89 8.63
C GLY A 92 -22.42 -11.71 8.61
N GLY A 93 -21.25 -11.08 8.27
CA GLY A 93 -19.94 -11.73 8.34
C GLY A 93 -19.14 -11.38 9.59
N TYR A 94 -19.52 -10.29 10.25
CA TYR A 94 -18.88 -9.86 11.49
C TYR A 94 -19.49 -10.53 12.73
N GLU A 95 -20.81 -10.62 12.75
CA GLU A 95 -21.58 -11.21 13.86
C GLU A 95 -22.69 -12.11 13.29
N PRO A 96 -22.31 -13.30 12.75
CA PRO A 96 -23.29 -14.24 12.18
C PRO A 96 -24.23 -14.84 13.24
N VAL A 97 -23.78 -14.88 14.49
CA VAL A 97 -24.55 -15.28 15.67
C VAL A 97 -24.58 -14.11 16.64
N GLU A 98 -25.77 -13.72 17.12
CA GLU A 98 -25.93 -12.61 18.05
C GLU A 98 -25.09 -12.79 19.32
N GLY A 99 -24.30 -11.78 19.67
CA GLY A 99 -23.39 -11.79 20.82
C GLY A 99 -22.03 -12.48 20.56
N GLU A 100 -21.80 -13.05 19.36
CA GLU A 100 -20.57 -13.76 19.00
C GLU A 100 -19.82 -13.08 17.83
N PRO A 101 -19.34 -11.85 17.99
CA PRO A 101 -18.67 -11.14 16.90
C PRO A 101 -17.27 -11.71 16.61
N HIS A 102 -16.91 -11.79 15.34
CA HIS A 102 -15.58 -12.22 14.86
C HIS A 102 -14.53 -11.10 14.98
N TRP A 103 -14.43 -10.47 16.13
CA TRP A 103 -13.51 -9.35 16.34
C TRP A 103 -12.03 -9.75 16.29
N GLN A 104 -11.70 -11.00 16.63
CA GLN A 104 -10.32 -11.50 16.70
C GLN A 104 -9.65 -11.46 15.32
N SER A 105 -10.34 -11.91 14.28
CA SER A 105 -9.83 -11.88 12.90
C SER A 105 -9.61 -10.45 12.42
N ARG A 106 -10.54 -9.52 12.74
CA ARG A 106 -10.43 -8.10 12.40
C ARG A 106 -9.24 -7.45 13.11
N MET A 107 -9.02 -7.77 14.38
CA MET A 107 -7.88 -7.27 15.14
C MET A 107 -6.55 -7.83 14.61
N ALA A 108 -6.51 -9.11 14.24
CA ALA A 108 -5.33 -9.73 13.64
C ALA A 108 -5.00 -9.08 12.29
N ALA A 109 -6.01 -8.88 11.42
CA ALA A 109 -5.86 -8.20 10.16
C ALA A 109 -5.38 -6.75 10.34
N ALA A 110 -5.98 -5.99 11.25
CA ALA A 110 -5.58 -4.62 11.56
C ALA A 110 -4.14 -4.50 12.07
N LYS A 111 -3.69 -5.45 12.89
CA LYS A 111 -2.30 -5.50 13.37
C LYS A 111 -1.30 -5.77 12.25
N LEU A 112 -1.68 -6.64 11.30
CA LEU A 112 -0.84 -6.97 10.16
C LEU A 112 -0.71 -5.80 9.17
N MET A 113 -1.75 -4.98 9.03
CA MET A 113 -1.80 -3.81 8.14
C MET A 113 -1.13 -2.56 8.72
N LYS A 114 -0.69 -2.56 9.96
CA LYS A 114 -0.10 -1.43 10.67
C LYS A 114 1.42 -1.31 10.44
#